data_eebbb943676e516c6d15477bd56ebbad
#
_entry.id   eebbb943676e516c6d15477bd56ebbad
#
_cell.length_a   1.000
_cell.length_b   1.000
_cell.length_c   1.000
_cell.angle_alpha   90.00
_cell.angle_beta   90.00
_cell.angle_gamma   90.00
#
_symmetry.space_group_name_H-M   'P 1'
#
loop_
_entity.id
_entity.type
_entity.pdbx_description
1 polymer ?
#
loop_
_entity_poly.entity_id
_entity_poly.type
_entity_poly.pdbx_seq_one_letter_code
_entity_poly.pdbx_strand_id
1 'polypeptide(L)'
;VGDLGVYALRVGAGGYDTHGDQNPGSGGGRLGYHDELLQEVSDAIGAFYADLTAHGIAERVLILTISEFGRTAYENGDRGTDHGFSSVAFAIGGTVNGGVYGLYRGLADGKLSSTGSRT
;
A
#
# COMPACT_ATOMS: atom_id res chain seq x y z
N VAL A 1 28.05 -13.75 1.50
CA VAL A 1 26.81 -13.64 0.72
C VAL A 1 27.20 -13.75 -0.73
N GLY A 2 26.76 -14.83 -1.42
CA GLY A 2 27.06 -15.02 -2.84
C GLY A 2 26.37 -13.94 -3.67
N ASP A 3 27.07 -13.42 -4.66
CA ASP A 3 26.46 -12.54 -5.65
C ASP A 3 25.56 -13.41 -6.57
N LEU A 4 24.26 -13.34 -6.34
CA LEU A 4 23.27 -14.09 -7.12
C LEU A 4 22.93 -13.42 -8.45
N GLY A 5 23.47 -12.23 -8.74
CA GLY A 5 23.17 -11.47 -9.95
C GLY A 5 21.67 -11.07 -10.05
N VAL A 6 20.97 -10.98 -8.92
CA VAL A 6 19.55 -10.57 -8.91
C VAL A 6 19.46 -9.07 -9.03
N TYR A 7 18.75 -8.60 -10.06
CA TYR A 7 18.49 -7.17 -10.30
C TYR A 7 17.10 -6.76 -9.88
N ALA A 8 16.13 -7.67 -9.86
CA ALA A 8 14.77 -7.42 -9.44
C ALA A 8 14.15 -8.69 -8.82
N LEU A 9 13.42 -8.51 -7.74
CA LEU A 9 12.63 -9.53 -7.08
C LEU A 9 11.21 -9.00 -6.91
N ARG A 10 10.22 -9.82 -7.24
CA ARG A 10 8.80 -9.53 -6.96
C ARG A 10 8.30 -10.45 -5.86
N VAL A 11 7.68 -9.85 -4.85
CA VAL A 11 6.94 -10.55 -3.79
C VAL A 11 5.49 -10.12 -3.90
N GLY A 12 4.57 -11.08 -3.80
CA GLY A 12 3.13 -10.82 -3.82
C GLY A 12 2.51 -10.98 -2.43
N ALA A 13 1.65 -10.05 -2.05
CA ALA A 13 0.73 -10.17 -0.93
C ALA A 13 -0.70 -10.03 -1.45
N GLY A 14 -1.62 -10.86 -0.97
CA GLY A 14 -3.01 -10.90 -1.42
C GLY A 14 -4.00 -10.55 -0.32
N GLY A 15 -5.29 -10.62 -0.65
CA GLY A 15 -6.36 -10.37 0.31
C GLY A 15 -6.89 -8.95 0.36
N TYR A 16 -6.32 -8.05 -0.43
CA TYR A 16 -6.67 -6.61 -0.41
C TYR A 16 -7.94 -6.27 -1.19
N ASP A 17 -8.54 -7.23 -1.88
CA ASP A 17 -9.78 -7.02 -2.64
C ASP A 17 -11.03 -7.12 -1.75
N THR A 18 -11.14 -6.22 -0.80
CA THR A 18 -12.11 -6.21 0.30
C THR A 18 -13.36 -5.43 -0.07
N HIS A 19 -14.24 -6.04 -0.87
CA HIS A 19 -15.53 -5.45 -1.23
C HIS A 19 -16.58 -5.52 -0.12
N GLY A 20 -16.39 -6.36 0.88
CA GLY A 20 -17.25 -6.48 2.05
C GLY A 20 -16.45 -6.66 3.33
N ASP A 21 -17.04 -6.25 4.45
CA ASP A 21 -16.47 -6.42 5.79
C ASP A 21 -15.01 -5.98 5.92
N GLN A 22 -14.59 -5.00 5.14
CA GLN A 22 -13.22 -4.47 5.11
C GLN A 22 -12.82 -3.92 6.48
N ASN A 23 -13.78 -3.29 7.14
CA ASN A 23 -13.62 -2.81 8.50
C ASN A 23 -14.85 -3.26 9.31
N PRO A 24 -14.73 -4.12 10.30
CA PRO A 24 -15.87 -4.71 11.02
C PRO A 24 -16.64 -3.74 11.93
N GLY A 25 -16.46 -2.44 11.75
CA GLY A 25 -17.21 -1.42 12.46
C GLY A 25 -16.66 -1.10 13.84
N SER A 26 -17.10 0.02 14.39
CA SER A 26 -16.64 0.70 15.59
C SER A 26 -16.96 -0.02 16.91
N GLY A 27 -16.79 -1.30 16.99
CA GLY A 27 -17.05 -2.11 18.19
C GLY A 27 -15.80 -2.72 18.77
N GLY A 28 -15.05 -1.98 19.60
CA GLY A 28 -14.16 -2.63 20.55
C GLY A 28 -12.68 -2.75 20.19
N GLY A 29 -12.11 -1.82 19.47
CA GLY A 29 -10.62 -1.71 19.36
C GLY A 29 -9.92 -2.85 18.63
N ARG A 30 -10.63 -3.63 17.84
CA ARG A 30 -10.03 -4.59 16.91
C ARG A 30 -9.70 -3.85 15.60
N LEU A 31 -8.48 -4.05 15.13
CA LEU A 31 -8.11 -3.70 13.77
C LEU A 31 -9.06 -4.42 12.80
N GLY A 32 -9.48 -3.75 11.74
CA GLY A 32 -10.22 -4.40 10.66
C GLY A 32 -9.33 -5.31 9.84
N TYR A 33 -9.93 -6.15 9.03
CA TYR A 33 -9.19 -7.06 8.16
C TYR A 33 -8.18 -6.32 7.25
N HIS A 34 -8.59 -5.16 6.72
CA HIS A 34 -7.70 -4.32 5.91
C HIS A 34 -6.51 -3.77 6.70
N ASP A 35 -6.75 -3.36 7.94
CA ASP A 35 -5.70 -2.85 8.81
C ASP A 35 -4.69 -3.96 9.17
N GLU A 36 -5.17 -5.19 9.40
CA GLU A 36 -4.31 -6.35 9.65
C GLU A 36 -3.40 -6.64 8.45
N LEU A 37 -3.94 -6.61 7.22
CA LEU A 37 -3.15 -6.78 6.01
C LEU A 37 -2.11 -5.68 5.81
N LEU A 38 -2.46 -4.43 6.09
CA LEU A 38 -1.51 -3.30 6.01
C LEU A 38 -0.42 -3.42 7.08
N GLN A 39 -0.77 -3.86 8.29
CA GLN A 39 0.20 -4.09 9.36
C GLN A 39 1.18 -5.20 8.96
N GLU A 40 0.70 -6.32 8.41
CA GLU A 40 1.55 -7.42 7.96
C GLU A 40 2.57 -6.97 6.91
N VAL A 41 2.13 -6.20 5.91
CA VAL A 41 3.04 -5.64 4.90
C VAL A 41 4.03 -4.66 5.51
N SER A 42 3.58 -3.80 6.42
CA SER A 42 4.44 -2.85 7.11
C SER A 42 5.55 -3.57 7.90
N ASP A 43 5.18 -4.59 8.65
CA ASP A 43 6.11 -5.38 9.44
C ASP A 43 7.12 -6.14 8.56
N ALA A 44 6.64 -6.73 7.46
CA ALA A 44 7.49 -7.42 6.51
C ALA A 44 8.52 -6.48 5.85
N ILE A 45 8.08 -5.30 5.41
CA ILE A 45 8.97 -4.27 4.83
C ILE A 45 9.95 -3.78 5.89
N GLY A 46 9.50 -3.53 7.11
CA GLY A 46 10.33 -3.08 8.21
C GLY A 46 11.42 -4.09 8.56
N ALA A 47 11.07 -5.36 8.68
CA ALA A 47 12.01 -6.44 8.95
C ALA A 47 13.04 -6.59 7.83
N PHE A 48 12.60 -6.55 6.57
CA PHE A 48 13.50 -6.63 5.42
C PHE A 48 14.47 -5.45 5.37
N TYR A 49 13.98 -4.22 5.58
CA TYR A 49 14.82 -3.03 5.58
C TYR A 49 15.84 -3.03 6.72
N ALA A 50 15.44 -3.52 7.89
CA ALA A 50 16.37 -3.68 9.02
C ALA A 50 17.49 -4.70 8.70
N ASP A 51 17.14 -5.80 8.04
CA ASP A 51 18.14 -6.81 7.60
C ASP A 51 19.12 -6.22 6.57
N LEU A 52 18.61 -5.49 5.56
CA LEU A 52 19.45 -4.78 4.59
C LEU A 52 20.42 -3.81 5.27
N THR A 53 19.93 -3.11 6.30
CA THR A 53 20.74 -2.15 7.07
C THR A 53 21.82 -2.88 7.87
N ALA A 54 21.47 -3.98 8.54
CA ALA A 54 22.41 -4.78 9.30
C ALA A 54 23.55 -5.36 8.43
N HIS A 55 23.25 -5.62 7.15
CA HIS A 55 24.23 -6.09 6.16
C HIS A 55 24.96 -4.96 5.43
N GLY A 56 24.64 -3.69 5.70
CA GLY A 56 25.26 -2.53 5.07
C GLY A 56 24.97 -2.37 3.58
N ILE A 57 23.83 -2.90 3.11
CA ILE A 57 23.42 -2.89 1.69
C ILE A 57 22.13 -2.12 1.42
N ALA A 58 21.54 -1.46 2.42
CA ALA A 58 20.28 -0.72 2.26
C ALA A 58 20.34 0.34 1.15
N GLU A 59 21.48 1.00 0.98
CA GLU A 59 21.70 2.00 -0.08
C GLU A 59 21.65 1.43 -1.51
N ARG A 60 21.73 0.11 -1.66
CA ARG A 60 21.77 -0.58 -2.94
C ARG A 60 20.41 -1.15 -3.35
N VAL A 61 19.41 -1.03 -2.49
CA VAL A 61 18.10 -1.66 -2.68
C VAL A 61 17.00 -0.60 -2.67
N LEU A 62 16.17 -0.65 -3.69
CA LEU A 62 14.91 0.09 -3.76
C LEU A 62 13.75 -0.89 -3.55
N ILE A 63 12.94 -0.63 -2.56
CA ILE A 63 11.66 -1.31 -2.34
C ILE A 63 10.56 -0.43 -2.93
N LEU A 64 9.71 -0.99 -3.79
CA LEU A 64 8.58 -0.29 -4.38
C LEU A 64 7.31 -1.11 -4.17
N THR A 65 6.30 -0.50 -3.54
CA THR A 65 4.98 -1.12 -3.47
C THR A 65 4.17 -0.76 -4.72
N ILE A 66 3.44 -1.74 -5.26
CA ILE A 66 2.56 -1.54 -6.41
C ILE A 66 1.24 -2.24 -6.11
N SER A 67 0.14 -1.53 -6.30
CA SER A 67 -1.21 -2.08 -6.23
C SER A 67 -1.76 -2.28 -7.63
N GLU A 68 -2.53 -3.35 -7.84
CA GLU A 68 -3.20 -3.63 -9.11
C GLU A 68 -4.30 -2.60 -9.41
N PHE A 69 -5.01 -2.16 -8.36
CA PHE A 69 -6.08 -1.16 -8.46
C PHE A 69 -6.06 -0.26 -7.22
N GLY A 70 -6.74 0.87 -7.32
CA GLY A 70 -7.06 1.70 -6.18
C GLY A 70 -8.42 1.34 -5.58
N ARG A 71 -8.79 2.02 -4.50
CA ARG A 71 -10.08 1.87 -3.84
C ARG A 71 -10.86 3.18 -3.87
N THR A 72 -12.19 3.07 -3.84
CA THR A 72 -13.06 4.24 -3.64
C THR A 72 -12.82 4.85 -2.27
N ALA A 73 -13.00 6.17 -2.18
CA ALA A 73 -12.83 6.89 -0.93
C ALA A 73 -14.05 6.81 0.01
N TYR A 74 -15.09 6.11 -0.38
CA TYR A 74 -16.32 5.92 0.40
C TYR A 74 -16.62 4.43 0.56
N GLU A 75 -17.28 4.11 1.65
CA GLU A 75 -17.78 2.78 1.94
C GLU A 75 -18.93 2.43 0.99
N ASN A 76 -18.96 1.21 0.51
CA ASN A 76 -20.06 0.63 -0.26
C ASN A 76 -21.15 0.04 0.66
N GLY A 77 -22.20 -0.56 0.08
CA GLY A 77 -23.33 -1.12 0.85
C GLY A 77 -22.97 -2.34 1.70
N ASP A 78 -21.82 -2.96 1.47
CA ASP A 78 -21.37 -4.19 2.13
C ASP A 78 -20.24 -3.95 3.15
N ARG A 79 -20.08 -2.73 3.63
CA ARG A 79 -19.03 -2.32 4.59
C ARG A 79 -17.62 -2.56 4.06
N GLY A 80 -17.44 -2.40 2.76
CA GLY A 80 -16.18 -2.47 2.05
C GLY A 80 -15.98 -1.26 1.16
N THR A 81 -15.07 -1.38 0.22
CA THR A 81 -14.85 -0.37 -0.82
C THR A 81 -14.79 -1.03 -2.18
N ASP A 82 -15.18 -0.30 -3.23
CA ASP A 82 -15.06 -0.78 -4.60
C ASP A 82 -13.73 -0.37 -5.22
N HIS A 83 -13.43 -0.90 -6.41
CA HIS A 83 -12.23 -0.48 -7.15
C HIS A 83 -12.29 1.01 -7.49
N GLY A 84 -11.18 1.68 -7.33
CA GLY A 84 -10.98 3.08 -7.67
C GLY A 84 -9.78 3.27 -8.61
N PHE A 85 -9.63 4.48 -9.13
CA PHE A 85 -8.60 4.79 -10.13
C PHE A 85 -7.28 5.27 -9.52
N SER A 86 -7.28 5.57 -8.23
CA SER A 86 -6.10 6.11 -7.54
C SER A 86 -5.63 5.18 -6.46
N SER A 87 -4.34 5.00 -6.39
CA SER A 87 -3.67 4.21 -5.35
C SER A 87 -2.47 4.97 -4.84
N VAL A 88 -1.97 4.56 -3.69
CA VAL A 88 -0.73 5.04 -3.09
C VAL A 88 0.36 4.00 -3.37
N ALA A 89 1.54 4.47 -3.71
CA ALA A 89 2.74 3.65 -3.79
C ALA A 89 3.78 4.19 -2.81
N PHE A 90 4.56 3.31 -2.23
CA PHE A 90 5.68 3.66 -1.37
C PHE A 90 6.99 3.29 -2.07
N ALA A 91 7.92 4.24 -2.09
CA ALA A 91 9.31 3.99 -2.49
C ALA A 91 10.19 4.13 -1.25
N ILE A 92 10.93 3.06 -0.93
CA ILE A 92 11.72 2.97 0.30
C ILE A 92 13.13 2.52 -0.07
N GLY A 93 14.13 3.24 0.39
CA GLY A 93 15.54 2.90 0.15
C GLY A 93 16.46 4.03 0.59
N GLY A 94 17.72 3.74 0.81
CA GLY A 94 18.68 4.72 1.33
C GLY A 94 18.96 5.88 0.37
N THR A 95 18.74 5.69 -0.93
CA THR A 95 18.93 6.72 -1.97
C THR A 95 17.64 7.43 -2.36
N VAL A 96 16.52 7.10 -1.74
CA VAL A 96 15.24 7.74 -2.01
C VAL A 96 15.20 9.13 -1.38
N ASN A 97 14.88 10.13 -2.18
CA ASN A 97 14.58 11.47 -1.68
C ASN A 97 13.23 11.43 -0.97
N GLY A 98 13.24 11.48 0.36
CA GLY A 98 12.01 11.41 1.16
C GLY A 98 11.05 12.57 0.84
N GLY A 99 9.76 12.29 0.80
CA GLY A 99 8.75 13.31 0.52
C GLY A 99 7.43 12.69 0.03
N VAL A 100 6.45 13.56 -0.19
CA VAL A 100 5.16 13.19 -0.79
C VAL A 100 5.13 13.73 -2.22
N TYR A 101 4.92 12.85 -3.17
CA TYR A 101 4.91 13.18 -4.58
C TYR A 101 3.53 12.92 -5.18
N GLY A 102 3.06 13.82 -6.04
CA GLY A 102 1.76 13.76 -6.66
C GLY A 102 0.76 14.77 -6.10
N LEU A 103 -0.43 14.77 -6.68
CA LEU A 103 -1.51 15.64 -6.26
C LEU A 103 -2.56 14.83 -5.51
N TYR A 104 -2.72 15.14 -4.22
CA TYR A 104 -3.85 14.67 -3.46
C TYR A 104 -5.07 15.55 -3.78
N ARG A 105 -6.09 14.96 -4.43
CA ARG A 105 -7.38 15.63 -4.61
C ARG A 105 -8.22 15.39 -3.36
N GLY A 106 -8.59 16.45 -2.67
CA GLY A 106 -9.38 16.37 -1.42
C GLY A 106 -10.68 15.58 -1.60
N LEU A 107 -11.12 14.91 -0.54
CA LEU A 107 -12.35 14.11 -0.51
C LEU A 107 -13.62 14.95 -0.79
N ALA A 108 -13.57 16.26 -0.48
CA ALA A 108 -14.69 17.18 -0.62
C ALA A 108 -15.06 17.50 -2.09
N ASP A 109 -14.18 17.24 -3.03
CA ASP A 109 -14.37 17.67 -4.42
C ASP A 109 -15.25 16.72 -5.25
N GLY A 110 -15.77 15.64 -4.70
CA GLY A 110 -16.51 14.59 -5.43
C GLY A 110 -15.74 13.96 -6.58
N LYS A 111 -14.44 14.26 -6.71
CA LYS A 111 -13.59 13.86 -7.82
C LYS A 111 -12.91 12.49 -7.63
N LEU A 112 -13.19 11.86 -6.50
CA LEU A 112 -12.76 10.49 -6.21
C LEU A 112 -13.90 9.49 -6.50
N SER A 113 -14.73 9.77 -7.50
CA SER A 113 -15.81 8.86 -7.88
C SER A 113 -15.24 7.62 -8.59
N SER A 114 -15.88 6.48 -8.34
CA SER A 114 -15.62 5.20 -9.01
C SER A 114 -15.85 5.24 -10.52
N THR A 115 -16.50 6.27 -11.01
CA THR A 115 -16.91 6.41 -12.41
C THR A 115 -15.98 7.28 -13.23
N GLY A 116 -14.69 7.31 -12.95
CA GLY A 116 -13.64 7.77 -13.90
C GLY A 116 -13.98 8.87 -14.89
N SER A 117 -14.88 9.78 -14.56
CA SER A 117 -15.15 10.92 -15.43
C SER A 117 -13.91 11.79 -15.49
N ARG A 118 -13.17 11.68 -16.57
CA ARG A 118 -12.13 12.62 -16.93
C ARG A 118 -12.81 13.91 -17.37
N THR A 119 -12.68 14.91 -16.60
CA THR A 119 -12.87 16.30 -17.06
C THR A 119 -11.57 17.04 -16.83
#